data_e52e1b5264b98a18743288a537eec655
#
_entry.id   e52e1b5264b98a18743288a537eec655
#
_cell.length_a   1.000
_cell.length_b   1.000
_cell.length_c   1.000
_cell.angle_alpha   90.00
_cell.angle_beta   90.00
_cell.angle_gamma   90.00
#
_symmetry.space_group_name_H-M   'P 1'
#
loop_
_entity.id
_entity.type
_entity.pdbx_description
1 polymer ?
#
loop_
_entity_poly.entity_id
_entity_poly.type
_entity_poly.pdbx_seq_one_letter_code
_entity_poly.pdbx_strand_id
1 'polypeptide(L)'
;MEQPLVSVIVPMYNAQNTIRRCVESICGQSYPNLEILLLNDGSKDGTLAVCRELAAADARIRLIDKPNSGASDTRNQGLALAKGEYIQFADSDDYLLPGCTERLVSAARRHKAALVLAPYRMMIPHGSGYDTREYSLLPAGVYTKADYLWWVIGQPASFYFTVVWNKLFRRDVIAAHGVRFPAMAFTEDQQFNAAYLHHTEGAFVSLAQPCYCYVQNPQSVCHTQVTLRAMLEHRKRMYGIYSQMCREMGLYEKYRTRLRGIYLSLFESTLPSGPVQKLADTVARTKSLR
;
A
#
# COMPACT_ATOMS: atom_id res chain seq x y z
N MET A 1 7.23 25.73 -12.90
CA MET A 1 5.90 25.19 -12.48
C MET A 1 6.04 24.79 -11.03
N GLU A 2 5.10 25.19 -10.20
CA GLU A 2 5.09 24.87 -8.77
C GLU A 2 5.04 23.33 -8.58
N GLN A 3 5.82 22.82 -7.63
CA GLN A 3 5.84 21.41 -7.30
C GLN A 3 4.67 21.13 -6.33
N PRO A 4 3.74 20.21 -6.63
CA PRO A 4 2.62 19.93 -5.74
C PRO A 4 3.08 19.39 -4.38
N LEU A 5 2.39 19.77 -3.31
CA LEU A 5 2.67 19.25 -1.98
C LEU A 5 2.27 17.77 -1.91
N VAL A 6 3.15 16.94 -1.33
CA VAL A 6 2.87 15.53 -1.02
C VAL A 6 2.81 15.36 0.49
N SER A 7 1.69 14.83 0.99
CA SER A 7 1.57 14.41 2.38
C SER A 7 2.02 12.97 2.52
N VAL A 8 3.10 12.74 3.25
CA VAL A 8 3.56 11.39 3.62
C VAL A 8 3.02 11.04 4.99
N ILE A 9 2.15 10.02 5.06
CA ILE A 9 1.48 9.58 6.29
C ILE A 9 2.20 8.35 6.84
N VAL A 10 2.72 8.46 8.07
CA VAL A 10 3.47 7.40 8.75
C VAL A 10 2.78 7.04 10.07
N PRO A 11 1.91 6.03 10.09
CA PRO A 11 1.37 5.49 11.34
C PRO A 11 2.45 4.69 12.05
N MET A 12 2.54 4.79 13.39
CA MET A 12 3.55 4.07 14.16
C MET A 12 3.04 3.64 15.52
N TYR A 13 3.43 2.43 15.91
CA TYR A 13 3.20 1.87 17.23
C TYR A 13 4.34 0.94 17.61
N ASN A 14 5.06 1.25 18.71
CA ASN A 14 6.22 0.51 19.19
C ASN A 14 7.29 0.27 18.11
N ALA A 15 7.74 1.34 17.47
CA ALA A 15 8.65 1.32 16.33
C ALA A 15 10.03 1.94 16.64
N GLN A 16 10.46 2.02 17.89
CA GLN A 16 11.68 2.72 18.31
C GLN A 16 12.94 2.31 17.52
N ASN A 17 13.03 1.06 17.09
CA ASN A 17 14.20 0.52 16.40
C ASN A 17 14.19 0.76 14.88
N THR A 18 13.07 1.14 14.32
CA THR A 18 12.87 1.23 12.84
C THR A 18 12.49 2.60 12.36
N ILE A 19 11.75 3.38 13.17
CA ILE A 19 11.16 4.65 12.77
C ILE A 19 12.20 5.68 12.30
N ARG A 20 13.40 5.71 12.88
CA ARG A 20 14.47 6.63 12.44
C ARG A 20 14.84 6.38 10.98
N ARG A 21 15.11 5.13 10.61
CA ARG A 21 15.40 4.75 9.21
C ARG A 21 14.27 5.12 8.26
N CYS A 22 13.03 4.85 8.64
CA CYS A 22 11.85 5.20 7.86
C CYS A 22 11.82 6.70 7.59
N VAL A 23 11.84 7.53 8.62
CA VAL A 23 11.72 8.99 8.52
C VAL A 23 12.93 9.61 7.78
N GLU A 24 14.15 9.17 8.07
CA GLU A 24 15.34 9.65 7.36
C GLU A 24 15.28 9.34 5.87
N SER A 25 14.71 8.20 5.47
CA SER A 25 14.49 7.87 4.05
C SER A 25 13.48 8.78 3.37
N ILE A 26 12.49 9.30 4.11
CA ILE A 26 11.50 10.26 3.62
C ILE A 26 12.12 11.66 3.54
N CYS A 27 12.81 12.10 4.60
CA CYS A 27 13.49 13.41 4.64
C CYS A 27 14.56 13.54 3.56
N GLY A 28 15.26 12.44 3.24
CA GLY A 28 16.29 12.36 2.21
C GLY A 28 15.79 12.24 0.76
N GLN A 29 14.47 12.32 0.51
CA GLN A 29 13.96 12.30 -0.86
C GLN A 29 14.39 13.55 -1.64
N SER A 30 14.69 13.36 -2.93
CA SER A 30 15.02 14.49 -3.84
C SER A 30 13.85 15.44 -4.08
N TYR A 31 12.63 15.01 -3.81
CA TYR A 31 11.43 15.82 -3.90
C TYR A 31 11.27 16.72 -2.66
N PRO A 32 11.38 18.06 -2.77
CA PRO A 32 11.48 18.91 -1.58
C PRO A 32 10.12 19.26 -0.94
N ASN A 33 9.04 19.34 -1.74
CA ASN A 33 7.74 19.84 -1.26
C ASN A 33 6.92 18.75 -0.58
N LEU A 34 7.34 18.37 0.64
CA LEU A 34 6.75 17.34 1.49
C LEU A 34 6.16 17.95 2.75
N GLU A 35 5.04 17.42 3.23
CA GLU A 35 4.65 17.40 4.63
C GLU A 35 4.71 15.96 5.14
N ILE A 36 5.32 15.75 6.30
CA ILE A 36 5.54 14.41 6.87
C ILE A 36 4.71 14.31 8.14
N LEU A 37 3.67 13.51 8.11
CA LEU A 37 2.75 13.32 9.23
C LEU A 37 3.14 12.04 9.98
N LEU A 38 3.81 12.21 11.12
CA LEU A 38 4.16 11.13 12.03
C LEU A 38 3.06 10.96 13.06
N LEU A 39 2.33 9.84 13.03
CA LEU A 39 1.21 9.60 13.94
C LEU A 39 1.56 8.48 14.92
N ASN A 40 1.92 8.85 16.15
CA ASN A 40 2.18 7.91 17.23
C ASN A 40 0.87 7.41 17.83
N ASP A 41 0.60 6.14 17.66
CA ASP A 41 -0.63 5.46 18.12
C ASP A 41 -0.47 4.92 19.56
N GLY A 42 -0.01 5.79 20.47
CA GLY A 42 0.14 5.44 21.88
C GLY A 42 1.23 4.42 22.16
N SER A 43 2.41 4.56 21.52
CA SER A 43 3.57 3.69 21.75
C SER A 43 4.00 3.70 23.22
N LYS A 44 4.45 2.54 23.69
CA LYS A 44 4.91 2.32 25.08
C LYS A 44 6.43 2.20 25.19
N ASP A 45 7.13 2.24 24.06
CA ASP A 45 8.58 2.19 23.94
C ASP A 45 9.18 3.60 23.66
N GLY A 46 10.44 3.68 23.23
CA GLY A 46 11.12 4.93 22.89
C GLY A 46 10.68 5.60 21.59
N THR A 47 9.67 5.11 20.87
CA THR A 47 9.22 5.65 19.56
C THR A 47 8.96 7.15 19.61
N LEU A 48 8.20 7.62 20.62
CA LEU A 48 7.83 9.03 20.74
C LEU A 48 9.06 9.92 20.93
N ALA A 49 10.05 9.49 21.71
CA ALA A 49 11.28 10.24 21.95
C ALA A 49 12.06 10.41 20.65
N VAL A 50 12.26 9.33 19.88
CA VAL A 50 12.91 9.36 18.57
C VAL A 50 12.20 10.31 17.61
N CYS A 51 10.86 10.27 17.58
CA CYS A 51 10.09 11.13 16.69
C CYS A 51 10.15 12.62 17.06
N ARG A 52 10.26 12.95 18.36
CA ARG A 52 10.49 14.34 18.81
C ARG A 52 11.84 14.89 18.35
N GLU A 53 12.88 14.08 18.41
CA GLU A 53 14.21 14.46 17.88
C GLU A 53 14.15 14.73 16.37
N LEU A 54 13.52 13.83 15.61
CA LEU A 54 13.37 13.96 14.17
C LEU A 54 12.55 15.21 13.78
N ALA A 55 11.45 15.45 14.49
CA ALA A 55 10.60 16.63 14.27
C ALA A 55 11.29 17.95 14.62
N ALA A 56 12.22 17.94 15.58
CA ALA A 56 13.04 19.12 15.90
C ALA A 56 14.09 19.40 14.82
N ALA A 57 14.53 18.38 14.08
CA ALA A 57 15.56 18.47 13.04
C ALA A 57 15.03 18.84 11.66
N ASP A 58 13.76 18.58 11.34
CA ASP A 58 13.15 18.85 10.03
C ASP A 58 11.75 19.48 10.17
N ALA A 59 11.64 20.74 9.77
CA ALA A 59 10.39 21.52 9.89
C ALA A 59 9.23 20.99 9.02
N ARG A 60 9.49 20.09 8.08
CA ARG A 60 8.45 19.41 7.28
C ARG A 60 7.71 18.36 8.08
N ILE A 61 8.25 17.94 9.23
CA ILE A 61 7.67 16.90 10.10
C ILE A 61 6.66 17.53 11.05
N ARG A 62 5.47 16.96 11.05
CA ARG A 62 4.43 17.21 12.05
C ARG A 62 4.19 15.93 12.83
N LEU A 63 4.52 15.93 14.11
CA LEU A 63 4.30 14.81 15.03
C LEU A 63 2.94 14.95 15.72
N ILE A 64 2.17 13.89 15.66
CA ILE A 64 0.88 13.72 16.33
C ILE A 64 0.99 12.56 17.30
N ASP A 65 0.80 12.83 18.59
CA ASP A 65 0.78 11.82 19.66
C ASP A 65 -0.65 11.62 20.13
N LYS A 66 -1.14 10.38 20.12
CA LYS A 66 -2.54 10.06 20.44
C LYS A 66 -2.68 8.75 21.21
N PRO A 67 -3.78 8.54 21.95
CA PRO A 67 -4.10 7.21 22.47
C PRO A 67 -4.21 6.16 21.37
N ASN A 68 -3.86 4.92 21.68
CA ASN A 68 -3.93 3.81 20.73
C ASN A 68 -5.37 3.57 20.26
N SER A 69 -5.59 3.57 18.95
CA SER A 69 -6.88 3.32 18.30
C SER A 69 -6.76 2.40 17.07
N GLY A 70 -5.54 1.90 16.81
CA GLY A 70 -5.24 0.99 15.72
C GLY A 70 -4.86 1.68 14.40
N ALA A 71 -4.25 0.91 13.51
CA ALA A 71 -3.64 1.38 12.26
C ALA A 71 -4.65 2.08 11.33
N SER A 72 -5.86 1.56 11.19
CA SER A 72 -6.92 2.13 10.35
C SER A 72 -7.31 3.53 10.80
N ASP A 73 -7.60 3.71 12.10
CA ASP A 73 -7.95 5.01 12.64
C ASP A 73 -6.79 5.99 12.54
N THR A 74 -5.58 5.52 12.82
CA THR A 74 -4.36 6.33 12.73
C THR A 74 -4.11 6.82 11.30
N ARG A 75 -4.25 5.96 10.28
CA ARG A 75 -4.18 6.38 8.87
C ARG A 75 -5.31 7.35 8.52
N ASN A 76 -6.52 7.14 9.01
CA ASN A 76 -7.65 8.04 8.77
C ASN A 76 -7.44 9.42 9.39
N GLN A 77 -6.84 9.52 10.57
CA GLN A 77 -6.45 10.80 11.15
C GLN A 77 -5.37 11.49 10.30
N GLY A 78 -4.40 10.73 9.79
CA GLY A 78 -3.41 11.24 8.84
C GLY A 78 -4.06 11.83 7.59
N LEU A 79 -5.03 11.13 6.99
CA LEU A 79 -5.80 11.61 5.84
C LEU A 79 -6.59 12.90 6.15
N ALA A 80 -7.15 13.03 7.35
CA ALA A 80 -7.88 14.22 7.76
C ALA A 80 -6.97 15.44 7.97
N LEU A 81 -5.71 15.22 8.34
CA LEU A 81 -4.71 16.26 8.60
C LEU A 81 -3.91 16.66 7.35
N ALA A 82 -3.88 15.80 6.34
CA ALA A 82 -3.11 15.96 5.12
C ALA A 82 -3.58 17.16 4.28
N LYS A 83 -2.63 17.99 3.82
CA LYS A 83 -2.87 19.17 3.00
C LYS A 83 -2.37 19.00 1.56
N GLY A 84 -1.54 17.99 1.32
CA GLY A 84 -0.92 17.75 0.01
C GLY A 84 -1.95 17.48 -1.10
N GLU A 85 -1.57 17.79 -2.32
CA GLU A 85 -2.32 17.39 -3.52
C GLU A 85 -2.30 15.87 -3.67
N TYR A 86 -1.20 15.25 -3.25
CA TYR A 86 -1.00 13.81 -3.26
C TYR A 86 -0.80 13.26 -1.84
N ILE A 87 -1.23 12.01 -1.67
CA ILE A 87 -1.02 11.21 -0.45
C ILE A 87 -0.08 10.06 -0.77
N GLN A 88 0.94 9.91 0.05
CA GLN A 88 1.83 8.74 0.09
C GLN A 88 1.80 8.13 1.50
N PHE A 89 1.75 6.81 1.61
CA PHE A 89 1.85 6.12 2.88
C PHE A 89 3.23 5.48 3.03
N ALA A 90 3.70 5.39 4.27
CA ALA A 90 4.87 4.60 4.61
C ALA A 90 4.66 3.93 5.97
N ASP A 91 4.97 2.64 6.07
CA ASP A 91 4.91 1.93 7.35
C ASP A 91 6.22 2.16 8.12
N SER A 92 6.12 2.26 9.44
CA SER A 92 7.21 2.71 10.34
C SER A 92 8.41 1.75 10.42
N ASP A 93 8.26 0.52 9.95
CA ASP A 93 9.29 -0.51 9.89
C ASP A 93 9.97 -0.64 8.52
N ASP A 94 9.49 0.10 7.52
CA ASP A 94 9.96 0.11 6.14
C ASP A 94 10.76 1.38 5.79
N TYR A 95 11.12 1.55 4.51
CA TYR A 95 11.76 2.77 4.02
C TYR A 95 11.59 3.00 2.53
N LEU A 96 11.66 4.28 2.11
CA LEU A 96 11.60 4.70 0.72
C LEU A 96 12.98 4.56 0.05
N LEU A 97 12.99 4.15 -1.22
CA LEU A 97 14.20 4.22 -2.04
C LEU A 97 14.47 5.65 -2.53
N PRO A 98 15.73 6.03 -2.76
CA PRO A 98 16.09 7.36 -3.27
C PRO A 98 15.31 7.73 -4.54
N GLY A 99 14.78 8.96 -4.60
CA GLY A 99 14.01 9.48 -5.73
C GLY A 99 12.63 8.85 -5.90
N CYS A 100 12.13 8.11 -4.91
CA CYS A 100 10.79 7.48 -4.94
C CYS A 100 9.70 8.51 -5.20
N THR A 101 9.58 9.49 -4.30
CA THR A 101 8.50 10.50 -4.37
C THR A 101 8.57 11.32 -5.65
N GLU A 102 9.76 11.70 -6.10
CA GLU A 102 9.94 12.44 -7.34
C GLU A 102 9.45 11.63 -8.56
N ARG A 103 9.80 10.35 -8.66
CA ARG A 103 9.33 9.48 -9.75
C ARG A 103 7.82 9.32 -9.75
N LEU A 104 7.22 9.11 -8.57
CA LEU A 104 5.77 8.98 -8.43
C LEU A 104 5.04 10.27 -8.84
N VAL A 105 5.48 11.43 -8.35
CA VAL A 105 4.88 12.73 -8.67
C VAL A 105 5.09 13.10 -10.15
N SER A 106 6.29 12.85 -10.69
CA SER A 106 6.58 13.12 -12.11
C SER A 106 5.65 12.31 -13.03
N ALA A 107 5.43 11.03 -12.72
CA ALA A 107 4.49 10.19 -13.47
C ALA A 107 3.04 10.65 -13.30
N ALA A 108 2.63 11.00 -12.06
CA ALA A 108 1.29 11.52 -11.78
C ALA A 108 0.98 12.77 -12.60
N ARG A 109 1.90 13.72 -12.64
CA ARG A 109 1.74 14.97 -13.40
C ARG A 109 1.77 14.74 -14.90
N ARG A 110 2.76 13.98 -15.40
CA ARG A 110 2.96 13.72 -16.82
C ARG A 110 1.73 13.10 -17.47
N HIS A 111 1.08 12.17 -16.77
CA HIS A 111 -0.04 11.40 -17.29
C HIS A 111 -1.39 11.85 -16.72
N LYS A 112 -1.43 12.92 -15.91
CA LYS A 112 -2.61 13.32 -15.13
C LYS A 112 -3.22 12.10 -14.42
N ALA A 113 -2.32 11.28 -13.83
CA ALA A 113 -2.70 9.98 -13.33
C ALA A 113 -3.58 10.11 -12.08
N ALA A 114 -4.57 9.27 -12.02
CA ALA A 114 -5.43 9.11 -10.87
C ALA A 114 -4.74 8.31 -9.76
N LEU A 115 -3.89 7.35 -10.16
CA LEU A 115 -3.08 6.54 -9.28
C LEU A 115 -1.75 6.24 -9.95
N VAL A 116 -0.66 6.37 -9.20
CA VAL A 116 0.64 5.84 -9.62
C VAL A 116 1.05 4.75 -8.63
N LEU A 117 1.55 3.63 -9.13
CA LEU A 117 2.10 2.57 -8.30
C LEU A 117 3.48 2.16 -8.83
N ALA A 118 4.29 1.62 -7.92
CA ALA A 118 5.64 1.20 -8.24
C ALA A 118 5.93 -0.22 -7.76
N PRO A 119 6.88 -0.92 -8.38
CA PRO A 119 7.49 -2.10 -7.80
C PRO A 119 8.10 -1.79 -6.43
N TYR A 120 8.35 -2.84 -5.65
CA TYR A 120 9.01 -2.73 -4.36
C TYR A 120 10.06 -3.81 -4.18
N ARG A 121 10.98 -3.58 -3.25
CA ARG A 121 11.95 -4.58 -2.79
C ARG A 121 11.47 -5.16 -1.48
N MET A 122 11.46 -6.48 -1.40
CA MET A 122 11.27 -7.21 -0.15
C MET A 122 12.64 -7.53 0.43
N MET A 123 12.86 -7.10 1.66
CA MET A 123 14.05 -7.38 2.45
C MET A 123 13.74 -8.53 3.41
N ILE A 124 14.26 -9.72 3.11
CA ILE A 124 14.00 -10.95 3.87
C ILE A 124 15.19 -11.17 4.80
N PRO A 125 15.03 -11.16 6.13
CA PRO A 125 16.13 -11.38 7.07
C PRO A 125 16.80 -12.73 6.80
N HIS A 126 18.13 -12.73 6.67
CA HIS A 126 18.94 -13.92 6.51
C HIS A 126 20.29 -13.73 7.24
N GLY A 127 20.52 -14.48 8.32
CA GLY A 127 21.69 -14.30 9.19
C GLY A 127 21.74 -12.89 9.78
N SER A 128 22.86 -12.18 9.58
CA SER A 128 23.03 -10.77 9.99
C SER A 128 22.66 -9.76 8.90
N GLY A 129 22.16 -10.21 7.73
CA GLY A 129 21.83 -9.38 6.58
C GLY A 129 20.42 -9.64 6.05
N TYR A 130 20.22 -9.31 4.77
CA TYR A 130 18.95 -9.47 4.08
C TYR A 130 19.18 -10.07 2.69
N ASP A 131 18.33 -11.03 2.31
CA ASP A 131 18.09 -11.36 0.92
C ASP A 131 17.12 -10.34 0.33
N THR A 132 17.39 -9.84 -0.87
CA THR A 132 16.54 -8.83 -1.51
C THR A 132 15.84 -9.43 -2.72
N ARG A 133 14.52 -9.26 -2.80
CA ARG A 133 13.72 -9.65 -3.97
C ARG A 133 12.89 -8.47 -4.46
N GLU A 134 12.86 -8.24 -5.77
CA GLU A 134 11.99 -7.23 -6.37
C GLU A 134 10.66 -7.86 -6.78
N TYR A 135 9.58 -7.12 -6.50
CA TYR A 135 8.21 -7.52 -6.83
C TYR A 135 7.57 -6.49 -7.74
N SER A 136 7.17 -6.95 -8.91
CA SER A 136 6.40 -6.19 -9.89
C SER A 136 5.42 -7.14 -10.57
N LEU A 137 4.12 -6.85 -10.46
CA LEU A 137 3.07 -7.67 -11.10
C LEU A 137 2.41 -6.95 -12.27
N LEU A 138 2.43 -5.62 -12.25
CA LEU A 138 1.93 -4.81 -13.34
C LEU A 138 3.11 -4.27 -14.15
N PRO A 139 3.25 -4.61 -15.42
CA PRO A 139 4.30 -4.05 -16.27
C PRO A 139 4.30 -2.52 -16.23
N ALA A 140 5.44 -1.90 -16.48
CA ALA A 140 5.52 -0.44 -16.57
C ALA A 140 4.67 0.07 -17.72
N GLY A 141 3.85 1.09 -17.47
CA GLY A 141 2.96 1.64 -18.50
C GLY A 141 1.84 2.48 -17.94
N VAL A 142 0.99 2.93 -18.85
CA VAL A 142 -0.21 3.71 -18.57
C VAL A 142 -1.43 2.85 -18.90
N TYR A 143 -2.34 2.75 -17.97
CA TYR A 143 -3.50 1.87 -18.02
C TYR A 143 -4.79 2.66 -17.88
N THR A 144 -5.84 2.20 -18.54
CA THR A 144 -7.21 2.63 -18.24
C THR A 144 -7.66 2.01 -16.91
N LYS A 145 -8.73 2.55 -16.32
CA LYS A 145 -9.38 1.94 -15.14
C LYS A 145 -9.77 0.47 -15.39
N ALA A 146 -10.28 0.17 -16.60
CA ALA A 146 -10.65 -1.18 -16.99
C ALA A 146 -9.44 -2.13 -17.00
N ASP A 147 -8.33 -1.71 -17.64
CA ASP A 147 -7.12 -2.53 -17.70
C ASP A 147 -6.51 -2.75 -16.31
N TYR A 148 -6.46 -1.70 -15.49
CA TYR A 148 -5.97 -1.82 -14.11
C TYR A 148 -6.86 -2.76 -13.28
N LEU A 149 -8.18 -2.62 -13.39
CA LEU A 149 -9.15 -3.50 -12.73
C LEU A 149 -9.00 -4.95 -13.16
N TRP A 150 -8.71 -5.21 -14.44
CA TRP A 150 -8.41 -6.54 -14.94
C TRP A 150 -7.24 -7.22 -14.21
N TRP A 151 -6.17 -6.46 -13.97
CA TRP A 151 -5.00 -6.95 -13.23
C TRP A 151 -5.33 -7.21 -11.75
N VAL A 152 -5.99 -6.26 -11.09
CA VAL A 152 -6.39 -6.36 -9.68
C VAL A 152 -7.28 -7.58 -9.43
N ILE A 153 -8.31 -7.76 -10.26
CA ILE A 153 -9.24 -8.91 -10.13
C ILE A 153 -8.52 -10.24 -10.42
N GLY A 154 -7.55 -10.23 -11.32
CA GLY A 154 -6.80 -11.44 -11.68
C GLY A 154 -5.88 -11.94 -10.57
N GLN A 155 -5.52 -11.07 -9.62
CA GLN A 155 -4.63 -11.36 -8.50
C GLN A 155 -5.14 -10.74 -7.20
N PRO A 156 -6.33 -11.12 -6.74
CA PRO A 156 -7.05 -10.43 -5.67
C PRO A 156 -6.41 -10.58 -4.30
N ALA A 157 -5.49 -11.52 -4.15
CA ALA A 157 -4.73 -11.76 -2.92
C ALA A 157 -3.30 -11.22 -2.98
N SER A 158 -2.94 -10.60 -4.11
CA SER A 158 -1.59 -10.09 -4.31
C SER A 158 -1.29 -8.92 -3.39
N PHE A 159 -0.23 -9.06 -2.62
CA PHE A 159 0.31 -8.01 -1.78
C PHE A 159 0.62 -6.73 -2.59
N TYR A 160 1.10 -6.87 -3.83
CA TYR A 160 1.41 -5.77 -4.73
C TYR A 160 0.23 -4.82 -4.99
N PHE A 161 -0.98 -5.37 -5.19
CA PHE A 161 -2.19 -4.56 -5.44
C PHE A 161 -2.90 -4.13 -4.16
N THR A 162 -2.74 -4.87 -3.07
CA THR A 162 -3.52 -4.64 -1.84
C THR A 162 -2.92 -3.61 -0.90
N VAL A 163 -1.59 -3.47 -0.84
CA VAL A 163 -0.92 -2.49 0.04
C VAL A 163 -1.09 -1.05 -0.43
N VAL A 164 -0.94 -0.09 0.47
CA VAL A 164 -1.06 1.36 0.15
C VAL A 164 0.29 2.05 -0.02
N TRP A 165 1.35 1.53 0.56
CA TRP A 165 2.66 2.18 0.63
C TRP A 165 3.47 2.19 -0.67
N ASN A 166 3.12 1.38 -1.66
CA ASN A 166 3.74 1.40 -3.00
C ASN A 166 3.02 2.31 -4.00
N LYS A 167 2.16 3.21 -3.51
CA LYS A 167 1.25 4.02 -4.32
C LYS A 167 1.30 5.50 -3.97
N LEU A 168 0.96 6.32 -4.95
CA LEU A 168 0.67 7.74 -4.79
C LEU A 168 -0.78 7.99 -5.19
N PHE A 169 -1.56 8.55 -4.26
CA PHE A 169 -2.99 8.79 -4.40
C PHE A 169 -3.27 10.29 -4.58
N ARG A 170 -4.30 10.63 -5.33
CA ARG A 170 -4.82 11.99 -5.37
C ARG A 170 -5.71 12.24 -4.14
N ARG A 171 -5.39 13.29 -3.38
CA ARG A 171 -6.13 13.63 -2.16
C ARG A 171 -7.56 14.11 -2.45
N ASP A 172 -7.78 14.82 -3.57
CA ASP A 172 -9.11 15.30 -3.96
C ASP A 172 -10.13 14.17 -4.12
N VAL A 173 -9.73 13.03 -4.70
CA VAL A 173 -10.59 11.83 -4.79
C VAL A 173 -10.93 11.28 -3.41
N ILE A 174 -9.93 11.18 -2.53
CA ILE A 174 -10.13 10.70 -1.15
C ILE A 174 -11.11 11.61 -0.39
N ALA A 175 -10.92 12.92 -0.50
CA ALA A 175 -11.73 13.91 0.20
C ALA A 175 -13.17 14.00 -0.35
N ALA A 176 -13.32 14.07 -1.68
CA ALA A 176 -14.62 14.23 -2.33
C ALA A 176 -15.57 13.05 -2.07
N HIS A 177 -15.03 11.83 -1.95
CA HIS A 177 -15.82 10.61 -1.79
C HIS A 177 -15.73 10.00 -0.38
N GLY A 178 -15.07 10.68 0.55
CA GLY A 178 -14.94 10.20 1.92
C GLY A 178 -14.24 8.85 2.04
N VAL A 179 -13.27 8.55 1.14
CA VAL A 179 -12.54 7.27 1.16
C VAL A 179 -11.76 7.14 2.45
N ARG A 180 -11.98 6.04 3.18
CA ARG A 180 -11.42 5.79 4.52
C ARG A 180 -11.00 4.33 4.67
N PHE A 181 -10.04 4.10 5.55
CA PHE A 181 -9.73 2.75 6.03
C PHE A 181 -10.87 2.28 6.94
N PRO A 182 -11.45 1.10 6.72
CA PRO A 182 -12.46 0.55 7.62
C PRO A 182 -11.84 0.16 8.96
N ALA A 183 -12.63 0.19 10.03
CA ALA A 183 -12.19 -0.25 11.36
C ALA A 183 -12.05 -1.79 11.38
N MET A 184 -10.91 -2.29 10.90
CA MET A 184 -10.59 -3.71 10.78
C MET A 184 -9.13 -3.94 11.13
N ALA A 185 -8.83 -5.11 11.68
CA ALA A 185 -7.46 -5.52 11.99
C ALA A 185 -6.69 -6.13 10.81
N PHE A 186 -7.39 -6.44 9.71
CA PHE A 186 -6.81 -7.15 8.55
C PHE A 186 -7.54 -6.76 7.26
N THR A 187 -6.79 -6.57 6.17
CA THR A 187 -7.31 -6.23 4.83
C THR A 187 -7.93 -4.83 4.68
N GLU A 188 -7.70 -3.94 5.62
CA GLU A 188 -8.13 -2.54 5.56
C GLU A 188 -7.57 -1.82 4.34
N ASP A 189 -6.32 -2.08 4.01
CA ASP A 189 -5.62 -1.54 2.84
C ASP A 189 -6.30 -1.94 1.53
N GLN A 190 -6.68 -3.21 1.40
CA GLN A 190 -7.38 -3.69 0.20
C GLN A 190 -8.73 -3.02 0.01
N GLN A 191 -9.48 -2.81 1.10
CA GLN A 191 -10.78 -2.13 1.04
C GLN A 191 -10.61 -0.64 0.72
N PHE A 192 -9.61 0.01 1.31
CA PHE A 192 -9.25 1.39 0.97
C PHE A 192 -8.91 1.52 -0.53
N ASN A 193 -8.03 0.65 -1.05
CA ASN A 193 -7.67 0.63 -2.47
C ASN A 193 -8.89 0.39 -3.37
N ALA A 194 -9.79 -0.53 -2.99
CA ALA A 194 -10.99 -0.81 -3.77
C ALA A 194 -11.99 0.36 -3.76
N ALA A 195 -12.19 1.00 -2.61
CA ALA A 195 -13.02 2.20 -2.50
C ALA A 195 -12.42 3.36 -3.31
N TYR A 196 -11.12 3.57 -3.23
CA TYR A 196 -10.43 4.57 -4.03
C TYR A 196 -10.59 4.31 -5.55
N LEU A 197 -10.35 3.08 -5.99
CA LEU A 197 -10.51 2.66 -7.38
C LEU A 197 -11.95 2.87 -7.88
N HIS A 198 -12.94 2.59 -7.05
CA HIS A 198 -14.36 2.78 -7.42
C HIS A 198 -14.64 4.23 -7.81
N HIS A 199 -14.17 5.18 -7.02
CA HIS A 199 -14.45 6.61 -7.20
C HIS A 199 -13.45 7.34 -8.10
N THR A 200 -12.44 6.67 -8.60
CA THR A 200 -11.36 7.28 -9.37
C THR A 200 -11.59 7.13 -10.86
N GLU A 201 -11.42 8.23 -11.59
CA GLU A 201 -11.38 8.24 -13.06
C GLU A 201 -10.02 8.77 -13.55
N GLY A 202 -9.59 8.36 -14.75
CA GLY A 202 -8.35 8.79 -15.38
C GLY A 202 -7.33 7.66 -15.55
N ALA A 203 -6.06 8.04 -15.72
CA ALA A 203 -4.99 7.10 -15.98
C ALA A 203 -4.44 6.46 -14.69
N PHE A 204 -4.07 5.20 -14.80
CA PHE A 204 -3.33 4.43 -13.79
C PHE A 204 -1.93 4.17 -14.33
N VAL A 205 -0.89 4.55 -13.57
CA VAL A 205 0.48 4.44 -14.06
C VAL A 205 1.26 3.46 -13.19
N SER A 206 1.92 2.50 -13.83
CA SER A 206 2.88 1.61 -13.20
C SER A 206 4.30 2.03 -13.57
N LEU A 207 5.15 2.25 -12.57
CA LEU A 207 6.58 2.56 -12.78
C LEU A 207 7.37 1.28 -13.05
N ALA A 208 8.51 1.44 -13.75
CA ALA A 208 9.44 0.35 -14.01
C ALA A 208 10.37 0.05 -12.81
N GLN A 209 10.69 1.07 -12.02
CA GLN A 209 11.70 0.97 -10.97
C GLN A 209 11.06 0.88 -9.59
N PRO A 210 11.63 0.08 -8.67
CA PRO A 210 11.14 0.00 -7.31
C PRO A 210 11.31 1.34 -6.58
N CYS A 211 10.32 1.64 -5.75
CA CYS A 211 10.27 2.88 -4.97
C CYS A 211 10.30 2.65 -3.46
N TYR A 212 10.08 1.43 -3.00
CA TYR A 212 9.86 1.11 -1.59
C TYR A 212 10.62 -0.15 -1.19
N CYS A 213 11.11 -0.18 0.04
CA CYS A 213 11.69 -1.36 0.68
C CYS A 213 10.77 -1.84 1.80
N TYR A 214 10.11 -2.96 1.55
CA TYR A 214 9.35 -3.70 2.56
C TYR A 214 10.28 -4.61 3.34
N VAL A 215 10.42 -4.38 4.64
CA VAL A 215 11.26 -5.18 5.52
C VAL A 215 10.42 -6.24 6.21
N GLN A 216 10.64 -7.49 5.82
CA GLN A 216 9.87 -8.59 6.39
C GLN A 216 10.18 -8.76 7.89
N ASN A 217 9.16 -8.59 8.71
CA ASN A 217 9.25 -8.82 10.15
C ASN A 217 8.53 -10.13 10.52
N PRO A 218 9.24 -11.17 11.00
CA PRO A 218 8.61 -12.43 11.41
C PRO A 218 7.58 -12.27 12.55
N GLN A 219 7.65 -11.17 13.30
CA GLN A 219 6.74 -10.87 14.42
C GLN A 219 5.56 -9.98 13.99
N SER A 220 5.40 -9.72 12.69
CA SER A 220 4.31 -8.87 12.17
C SER A 220 2.93 -9.46 12.50
N VAL A 221 1.99 -8.58 12.85
CA VAL A 221 0.59 -8.90 13.18
C VAL A 221 -0.12 -9.64 12.03
N CYS A 222 0.30 -9.46 10.79
CA CYS A 222 -0.25 -10.16 9.63
C CYS A 222 -0.14 -11.69 9.70
N HIS A 223 0.69 -12.24 10.58
CA HIS A 223 0.94 -13.67 10.70
C HIS A 223 0.07 -14.41 11.73
N THR A 224 -0.65 -13.72 12.63
CA THR A 224 -1.08 -14.36 13.88
C THR A 224 -2.58 -14.48 14.13
N GLN A 225 -3.49 -13.85 13.37
CA GLN A 225 -4.90 -13.76 13.78
C GLN A 225 -5.98 -13.92 12.70
N VAL A 226 -5.71 -14.51 11.55
CA VAL A 226 -6.72 -14.62 10.48
C VAL A 226 -7.46 -15.95 10.54
N THR A 227 -8.76 -15.92 10.89
CA THR A 227 -9.64 -17.10 10.83
C THR A 227 -10.14 -17.35 9.40
N LEU A 228 -10.41 -18.62 9.06
CA LEU A 228 -10.99 -18.98 7.76
C LEU A 228 -12.31 -18.24 7.49
N ARG A 229 -13.13 -18.06 8.53
CA ARG A 229 -14.41 -17.32 8.43
C ARG A 229 -14.18 -15.86 8.04
N ALA A 230 -13.23 -15.17 8.69
CA ALA A 230 -12.89 -13.79 8.37
C ALA A 230 -12.36 -13.64 6.93
N MET A 231 -11.56 -14.62 6.47
CA MET A 231 -11.09 -14.67 5.08
C MET A 231 -12.25 -14.83 4.09
N LEU A 232 -13.20 -15.73 4.35
CA LEU A 232 -14.37 -15.94 3.49
C LEU A 232 -15.27 -14.71 3.41
N GLU A 233 -15.54 -14.07 4.54
CA GLU A 233 -16.33 -12.84 4.61
C GLU A 233 -15.63 -11.70 3.86
N HIS A 234 -14.30 -11.58 4.01
CA HIS A 234 -13.52 -10.62 3.25
C HIS A 234 -13.60 -10.87 1.74
N ARG A 235 -13.41 -12.11 1.27
CA ARG A 235 -13.52 -12.46 -0.15
C ARG A 235 -14.91 -12.18 -0.72
N LYS A 236 -15.95 -12.49 0.03
CA LYS A 236 -17.34 -12.17 -0.35
C LYS A 236 -17.51 -10.66 -0.53
N ARG A 237 -16.98 -9.87 0.39
CA ARG A 237 -17.03 -8.40 0.31
C ARG A 237 -16.28 -7.88 -0.91
N MET A 238 -15.04 -8.34 -1.14
CA MET A 238 -14.24 -7.91 -2.30
C MET A 238 -14.89 -8.31 -3.63
N TYR A 239 -15.45 -9.51 -3.71
CA TYR A 239 -16.24 -9.92 -4.86
C TYR A 239 -17.44 -9.00 -5.09
N GLY A 240 -18.16 -8.62 -4.05
CA GLY A 240 -19.27 -7.66 -4.14
C GLY A 240 -18.83 -6.32 -4.73
N ILE A 241 -17.79 -5.72 -4.17
CA ILE A 241 -17.26 -4.41 -4.61
C ILE A 241 -16.80 -4.46 -6.07
N TYR A 242 -15.95 -5.43 -6.43
CA TYR A 242 -15.43 -5.52 -7.80
C TYR A 242 -16.51 -5.91 -8.81
N SER A 243 -17.47 -6.76 -8.43
CA SER A 243 -18.62 -7.11 -9.28
C SER A 243 -19.51 -5.92 -9.56
N GLN A 244 -19.79 -5.10 -8.55
CA GLN A 244 -20.54 -3.87 -8.71
C GLN A 244 -19.81 -2.90 -9.66
N MET A 245 -18.53 -2.65 -9.41
CA MET A 245 -17.70 -1.79 -10.26
C MET A 245 -17.69 -2.28 -11.72
N CYS A 246 -17.55 -3.59 -11.93
CA CYS A 246 -17.62 -4.17 -13.27
C CYS A 246 -19.00 -4.00 -13.94
N ARG A 247 -20.10 -4.07 -13.20
CA ARG A 247 -21.45 -3.81 -13.75
C ARG A 247 -21.61 -2.37 -14.15
N GLU A 248 -21.21 -1.43 -13.31
CA GLU A 248 -21.26 0.02 -13.58
C GLU A 248 -20.44 0.40 -14.83
N MET A 249 -19.32 -0.30 -15.06
CA MET A 249 -18.47 -0.10 -16.24
C MET A 249 -18.90 -0.93 -17.47
N GLY A 250 -19.97 -1.74 -17.40
CA GLY A 250 -20.37 -2.65 -18.49
C GLY A 250 -19.38 -3.80 -18.73
N LEU A 251 -18.52 -4.13 -17.77
CA LEU A 251 -17.45 -5.12 -17.92
C LEU A 251 -17.76 -6.46 -17.22
N TYR A 252 -18.91 -6.60 -16.57
CA TYR A 252 -19.22 -7.76 -15.73
C TYR A 252 -19.11 -9.10 -16.48
N GLU A 253 -19.73 -9.22 -17.66
CA GLU A 253 -19.67 -10.45 -18.44
C GLU A 253 -18.25 -10.76 -18.94
N LYS A 254 -17.53 -9.74 -19.38
CA LYS A 254 -16.12 -9.87 -19.81
C LYS A 254 -15.21 -10.37 -18.69
N TYR A 255 -15.45 -9.95 -17.44
CA TYR A 255 -14.57 -10.24 -16.29
C TYR A 255 -15.14 -11.33 -15.36
N ARG A 256 -16.30 -11.92 -15.67
CA ARG A 256 -17.03 -12.86 -14.81
C ARG A 256 -16.17 -14.03 -14.30
N THR A 257 -15.39 -14.64 -15.19
CA THR A 257 -14.52 -15.77 -14.81
C THR A 257 -13.44 -15.33 -13.82
N ARG A 258 -12.82 -14.15 -14.03
CA ARG A 258 -11.82 -13.60 -13.09
C ARG A 258 -12.44 -13.23 -11.75
N LEU A 259 -13.63 -12.62 -11.76
CA LEU A 259 -14.37 -12.30 -10.55
C LEU A 259 -14.63 -13.55 -9.69
N ARG A 260 -15.00 -14.67 -10.31
CA ARG A 260 -15.16 -15.95 -9.62
C ARG A 260 -13.86 -16.45 -9.00
N GLY A 261 -12.71 -16.14 -9.60
CA GLY A 261 -11.37 -16.42 -9.06
C GLY A 261 -11.12 -15.80 -7.69
N ILE A 262 -11.81 -14.70 -7.34
CA ILE A 262 -11.70 -14.08 -6.01
C ILE A 262 -12.07 -15.06 -4.89
N TYR A 263 -13.08 -15.91 -5.10
CA TYR A 263 -13.44 -16.96 -4.15
C TYR A 263 -12.42 -18.10 -4.13
N LEU A 264 -11.86 -18.44 -5.30
CA LEU A 264 -10.93 -19.57 -5.43
C LEU A 264 -9.54 -19.25 -4.90
N SER A 265 -9.16 -17.96 -4.77
CA SER A 265 -7.86 -17.51 -4.26
C SER A 265 -7.69 -17.66 -2.74
N LEU A 266 -8.60 -18.33 -2.05
CA LEU A 266 -8.52 -18.67 -0.63
C LEU A 266 -7.23 -19.43 -0.26
N PHE A 267 -6.66 -20.17 -1.20
CA PHE A 267 -5.48 -21.00 -1.01
C PHE A 267 -4.16 -20.37 -1.49
N GLU A 268 -4.22 -19.25 -2.20
CA GLU A 268 -3.06 -18.45 -2.53
C GLU A 268 -2.75 -17.52 -1.34
N SER A 269 -2.33 -18.14 -0.23
CA SER A 269 -1.92 -17.36 0.93
C SER A 269 -0.65 -16.58 0.60
N THR A 270 -0.74 -15.35 0.76
CA THR A 270 0.11 -14.23 0.41
C THR A 270 1.37 -14.10 1.25
N LEU A 271 1.89 -15.16 1.81
CA LEU A 271 3.11 -15.13 2.59
C LEU A 271 4.22 -15.89 1.86
N PRO A 272 5.37 -15.24 1.56
CA PRO A 272 6.46 -15.83 0.78
C PRO A 272 7.23 -16.96 1.46
N SER A 273 6.75 -17.52 2.57
CA SER A 273 7.52 -18.48 3.38
C SER A 273 6.71 -19.62 4.03
N GLY A 274 5.54 -19.96 3.50
CA GLY A 274 4.75 -21.10 3.98
C GLY A 274 4.80 -22.33 3.04
N PRO A 275 4.38 -23.53 3.52
CA PRO A 275 4.29 -24.76 2.71
C PRO A 275 3.44 -24.61 1.43
N VAL A 276 2.57 -23.61 1.38
CA VAL A 276 1.67 -23.30 0.25
C VAL A 276 2.42 -22.69 -0.94
N GLN A 277 3.52 -21.94 -0.70
CA GLN A 277 4.35 -21.42 -1.78
C GLN A 277 5.02 -22.56 -2.59
N LYS A 278 5.43 -23.64 -1.91
CA LYS A 278 5.97 -24.84 -2.58
C LYS A 278 4.92 -25.50 -3.48
N LEU A 279 3.65 -25.47 -3.09
CA LEU A 279 2.56 -26.02 -3.91
C LEU A 279 2.26 -25.13 -5.12
N ALA A 280 2.24 -23.80 -4.95
CA ALA A 280 2.03 -22.83 -6.02
C ALA A 280 3.17 -22.88 -7.07
N ASP A 281 4.41 -22.97 -6.63
CA ASP A 281 5.59 -23.13 -7.52
C ASP A 281 5.55 -24.44 -8.29
N THR A 282 5.06 -25.52 -7.68
CA THR A 282 4.89 -26.83 -8.34
C THR A 282 3.79 -26.77 -9.40
N VAL A 283 2.66 -26.09 -9.13
CA VAL A 283 1.57 -25.91 -10.09
C VAL A 283 1.97 -24.98 -11.25
N ALA A 284 2.74 -23.94 -10.98
CA ALA A 284 3.26 -23.04 -12.01
C ALA A 284 4.24 -23.76 -12.96
N ARG A 285 5.12 -24.60 -12.42
CA ARG A 285 6.06 -25.43 -13.25
C ARG A 285 5.33 -26.46 -14.11
N THR A 286 4.22 -27.02 -13.65
CA THR A 286 3.41 -27.98 -14.44
C THR A 286 2.62 -27.30 -15.57
N LYS A 287 2.33 -26.01 -15.46
CA LYS A 287 1.65 -25.23 -16.52
C LYS A 287 2.59 -24.71 -17.61
N SER A 288 3.90 -24.62 -17.34
CA SER A 288 4.91 -24.22 -18.34
C SER A 288 5.43 -25.37 -19.20
N LEU A 289 4.95 -26.59 -18.94
CA LEU A 289 5.32 -27.82 -19.67
C LEU A 289 4.18 -28.37 -20.56
N ARG A 290 3.14 -27.54 -20.81
CA ARG A 290 2.09 -27.85 -21.77
C ARG A 290 1.90 -26.75 -22.80
#